data_87e53949055d53a7a7ac625ffd11d351
#
_entry.id   87e53949055d53a7a7ac625ffd11d351
#
_cell.length_a   1.000
_cell.length_b   1.000
_cell.length_c   1.000
_cell.angle_alpha   90.00
_cell.angle_beta   90.00
_cell.angle_gamma   90.00
#
_symmetry.space_group_name_H-M   'P 1'
#
loop_
_entity.id
_entity.type
_entity.pdbx_description
1 polymer ?
#
loop_
_entity_poly.entity_id
_entity_poly.type
_entity_poly.pdbx_seq_one_letter_code
_entity_poly.pdbx_strand_id
1 'polypeptide(L)'
;WLRAEDRSMRAKEVWGIFHGAWKNELKQANLFGWPLAICWVVLAIDYYMMNWHARGTFDVAVSGVLFVLALVLLAFTMLVWVVRANYDERPLWIVRTTLTMIVARPLCTLLQIGLALLAILAWAQWPGLLMVFGMSLPMFCTAWIVYSFGRIPGIDIHDREQPGIRYAKS
;
A
#
# COMPACT_ATOMS: atom_id res chain seq x y z
N TRP A 1 18.72 5.58 7.47
CA TRP A 1 19.60 4.87 8.42
C TRP A 1 20.68 5.81 8.93
N LEU A 2 20.33 6.75 9.81
CA LEU A 2 21.29 7.55 10.56
C LEU A 2 21.80 6.68 11.71
N ARG A 3 23.04 6.18 11.62
CA ARG A 3 23.68 5.53 12.77
C ARG A 3 23.76 6.52 13.92
N ALA A 4 23.44 6.08 15.12
CA ALA A 4 23.51 6.89 16.34
C ALA A 4 24.92 7.46 16.63
N GLU A 5 25.92 7.06 15.88
CA GLU A 5 27.33 7.47 16.01
C GLU A 5 27.63 8.81 15.34
N ASP A 6 26.84 9.26 14.36
CA ASP A 6 27.05 10.54 13.66
C ASP A 6 26.28 11.69 14.29
N ARG A 7 26.47 11.93 15.59
CA ARG A 7 25.92 13.10 16.28
C ARG A 7 26.51 14.45 15.84
N SER A 8 27.46 14.44 14.91
CA SER A 8 28.14 15.64 14.42
C SER A 8 27.59 16.22 13.11
N MET A 9 26.58 15.58 12.49
CA MET A 9 25.98 16.10 11.27
C MET A 9 25.31 17.44 11.52
N ARG A 10 25.73 18.46 10.76
CA ARG A 10 25.09 19.77 10.80
C ARG A 10 23.66 19.67 10.25
N ALA A 11 22.73 20.41 10.83
CA ALA A 11 21.33 20.43 10.41
C ALA A 11 21.14 20.66 8.90
N LYS A 12 22.04 21.40 8.25
CA LYS A 12 22.06 21.64 6.80
C LYS A 12 22.38 20.37 6.00
N GLU A 13 23.26 19.51 6.50
CA GLU A 13 23.63 18.23 5.84
C GLU A 13 22.48 17.23 5.95
N VAL A 14 21.86 17.14 7.12
CA VAL A 14 20.66 16.32 7.33
C VAL A 14 19.52 16.78 6.41
N TRP A 15 19.33 18.09 6.29
CA TRP A 15 18.30 18.66 5.40
C TRP A 15 18.61 18.37 3.92
N GLY A 16 19.86 18.45 3.50
CA GLY A 16 20.29 18.13 2.14
C GLY A 16 20.04 16.66 1.78
N ILE A 17 20.39 15.74 2.68
CA ILE A 17 20.16 14.30 2.53
C ILE A 17 18.66 14.02 2.48
N PHE A 18 17.89 14.59 3.41
CA PHE A 18 16.43 14.45 3.45
C PHE A 18 15.78 14.97 2.17
N HIS A 19 16.16 16.17 1.71
CA HIS A 19 15.58 16.76 0.50
C HIS A 19 15.93 15.95 -0.76
N GLY A 20 17.15 15.43 -0.85
CA GLY A 20 17.57 14.55 -1.94
C GLY A 20 16.81 13.23 -1.95
N ALA A 21 16.68 12.58 -0.81
CA ALA A 21 15.91 11.36 -0.65
C ALA A 21 14.42 11.61 -0.97
N TRP A 22 13.84 12.65 -0.42
CA TRP A 22 12.45 13.03 -0.65
C TRP A 22 12.13 13.29 -2.14
N LYS A 23 13.01 14.03 -2.84
CA LYS A 23 12.84 14.30 -4.28
C LYS A 23 12.94 13.03 -5.14
N ASN A 24 13.80 12.10 -4.75
CA ASN A 24 13.95 10.82 -5.45
C ASN A 24 12.75 9.90 -5.19
N GLU A 25 12.31 9.85 -3.95
CA GLU A 25 11.12 9.10 -3.53
C GLU A 25 9.83 9.62 -4.17
N LEU A 26 9.67 10.96 -4.30
CA LEU A 26 8.53 11.56 -4.99
C LEU A 26 8.40 11.12 -6.44
N LYS A 27 9.51 11.03 -7.19
CA LYS A 27 9.46 10.55 -8.58
C LYS A 27 8.93 9.13 -8.65
N GLN A 28 9.41 8.28 -7.76
CA GLN A 28 9.02 6.87 -7.72
C GLN A 28 7.60 6.68 -7.17
N ALA A 29 7.22 7.48 -6.16
CA ALA A 29 5.85 7.48 -5.64
C ALA A 29 4.84 7.92 -6.71
N ASN A 30 5.17 8.94 -7.50
CA ASN A 30 4.32 9.40 -8.60
C ASN A 30 4.17 8.35 -9.70
N LEU A 31 5.19 7.53 -9.95
CA LEU A 31 5.12 6.46 -10.94
C LEU A 31 4.04 5.41 -10.60
N PHE A 32 3.81 5.15 -9.31
CA PHE A 32 2.74 4.26 -8.85
C PHE A 32 1.45 5.01 -8.54
N GLY A 33 1.56 6.19 -7.97
CA GLY A 33 0.41 6.98 -7.52
C GLY A 33 -0.50 7.40 -8.67
N TRP A 34 0.04 7.89 -9.78
CA TRP A 34 -0.75 8.32 -10.94
C TRP A 34 -1.53 7.19 -11.60
N PRO A 35 -0.93 6.03 -11.95
CA PRO A 35 -1.70 4.92 -12.49
C PRO A 35 -2.80 4.44 -11.54
N LEU A 36 -2.51 4.35 -10.25
CA LEU A 36 -3.51 3.98 -9.24
C LEU A 36 -4.66 4.99 -9.18
N ALA A 37 -4.35 6.29 -9.18
CA ALA A 37 -5.36 7.34 -9.16
C ALA A 37 -6.25 7.27 -10.41
N ILE A 38 -5.66 7.04 -11.59
CA ILE A 38 -6.41 6.87 -12.84
C ILE A 38 -7.33 5.65 -12.76
N CYS A 39 -6.82 4.49 -12.27
CA CYS A 39 -7.64 3.30 -12.08
C CYS A 39 -8.83 3.55 -11.15
N TRP A 40 -8.60 4.27 -10.04
CA TRP A 40 -9.67 4.64 -9.12
C TRP A 40 -10.71 5.56 -9.73
N VAL A 41 -10.28 6.57 -10.50
CA VAL A 41 -11.18 7.50 -11.19
C VAL A 41 -12.02 6.79 -12.23
N VAL A 42 -11.41 5.95 -13.06
CA VAL A 42 -12.13 5.16 -14.08
C VAL A 42 -13.17 4.27 -13.41
N LEU A 43 -12.76 3.52 -12.40
CA LEU A 43 -13.65 2.60 -11.68
C LEU A 43 -14.80 3.34 -10.97
N ALA A 44 -14.54 4.52 -10.43
CA ALA A 44 -15.58 5.35 -9.79
C ALA A 44 -16.59 5.88 -10.84
N ILE A 45 -16.11 6.30 -12.01
CA ILE A 45 -16.97 6.76 -13.11
C ILE A 45 -17.83 5.60 -13.61
N ASP A 46 -17.23 4.43 -13.87
CA ASP A 46 -17.96 3.25 -14.35
C ASP A 46 -19.02 2.81 -13.35
N TYR A 47 -18.66 2.76 -12.07
CA TYR A 47 -19.63 2.42 -11.00
C TYR A 47 -20.76 3.44 -10.92
N TYR A 48 -20.45 4.74 -11.01
CA TYR A 48 -21.46 5.81 -10.99
C TYR A 48 -22.39 5.73 -12.21
N MET A 49 -21.83 5.58 -13.41
CA MET A 49 -22.61 5.48 -14.66
C MET A 49 -23.55 4.28 -14.66
N MET A 50 -23.09 3.12 -14.18
CA MET A 50 -23.90 1.91 -14.10
C MET A 50 -25.03 2.05 -13.08
N ASN A 51 -24.77 2.61 -11.90
CA ASN A 51 -25.81 2.80 -10.88
C ASN A 51 -26.84 3.88 -11.27
N TRP A 52 -26.43 4.89 -12.02
CA TRP A 52 -27.36 5.95 -12.46
C TRP A 52 -28.39 5.45 -13.46
N HIS A 53 -28.04 4.50 -14.30
CA HIS A 53 -28.89 3.94 -15.35
C HIS A 53 -29.41 2.52 -15.02
N ALA A 54 -29.08 1.99 -13.86
CA ALA A 54 -29.44 0.62 -13.49
C ALA A 54 -30.97 0.42 -13.47
N ARG A 55 -31.47 -0.38 -14.40
CA ARG A 55 -32.90 -0.73 -14.54
C ARG A 55 -33.13 -2.23 -14.72
N GLY A 56 -32.09 -3.05 -14.73
CA GLY A 56 -32.19 -4.48 -15.01
C GLY A 56 -31.27 -5.35 -14.15
N THR A 57 -31.52 -6.65 -14.16
CA THR A 57 -30.72 -7.66 -13.46
C THR A 57 -29.26 -7.68 -13.94
N PHE A 58 -29.08 -7.39 -15.24
CA PHE A 58 -27.74 -7.30 -15.83
C PHE A 58 -26.90 -6.18 -15.21
N ASP A 59 -27.51 -5.01 -14.99
CA ASP A 59 -26.81 -3.86 -14.42
C ASP A 59 -26.38 -4.12 -12.97
N VAL A 60 -27.21 -4.86 -12.21
CA VAL A 60 -26.88 -5.29 -10.85
C VAL A 60 -25.67 -6.25 -10.86
N ALA A 61 -25.63 -7.19 -11.80
CA ALA A 61 -24.52 -8.12 -11.93
C ALA A 61 -23.20 -7.39 -12.27
N VAL A 62 -23.26 -6.45 -13.23
CA VAL A 62 -22.07 -5.64 -13.61
C VAL A 62 -21.61 -4.77 -12.44
N SER A 63 -22.55 -4.13 -11.72
CA SER A 63 -22.24 -3.34 -10.53
C SER A 63 -21.57 -4.19 -9.44
N GLY A 64 -22.02 -5.44 -9.26
CA GLY A 64 -21.37 -6.40 -8.36
C GLY A 64 -19.91 -6.72 -8.76
N VAL A 65 -19.66 -6.93 -10.05
CA VAL A 65 -18.30 -7.16 -10.56
C VAL A 65 -17.42 -5.94 -10.34
N LEU A 66 -17.91 -4.74 -10.63
CA LEU A 66 -17.18 -3.49 -10.40
C LEU A 66 -16.86 -3.31 -8.91
N PHE A 67 -17.79 -3.67 -8.02
CA PHE A 67 -17.56 -3.64 -6.58
C PHE A 67 -16.44 -4.58 -6.14
N VAL A 68 -16.43 -5.83 -6.64
CA VAL A 68 -15.34 -6.78 -6.36
C VAL A 68 -14.02 -6.25 -6.87
N LEU A 69 -14.01 -5.65 -8.07
CA LEU A 69 -12.81 -5.03 -8.64
C LEU A 69 -12.31 -3.87 -7.76
N ALA A 70 -13.22 -3.07 -7.20
CA ALA A 70 -12.89 -2.01 -6.26
C ALA A 70 -12.22 -2.55 -4.99
N LEU A 71 -12.72 -3.67 -4.44
CA LEU A 71 -12.12 -4.31 -3.27
C LEU A 71 -10.70 -4.83 -3.56
N VAL A 72 -10.50 -5.45 -4.73
CA VAL A 72 -9.17 -5.90 -5.16
C VAL A 72 -8.23 -4.72 -5.36
N LEU A 73 -8.69 -3.65 -5.99
CA LEU A 73 -7.90 -2.44 -6.19
C LEU A 73 -7.57 -1.76 -4.85
N LEU A 74 -8.49 -1.78 -3.88
CA LEU A 74 -8.27 -1.27 -2.53
C LEU A 74 -7.16 -2.06 -1.83
N ALA A 75 -7.24 -3.38 -1.83
CA ALA A 75 -6.20 -4.24 -1.27
C ALA A 75 -4.84 -4.03 -1.96
N PHE A 76 -4.85 -3.90 -3.29
CA PHE A 76 -3.65 -3.61 -4.05
C PHE A 76 -3.04 -2.25 -3.67
N THR A 77 -3.86 -1.22 -3.55
CA THR A 77 -3.43 0.13 -3.17
C THR A 77 -2.74 0.13 -1.80
N MET A 78 -3.28 -0.60 -0.83
CA MET A 78 -2.68 -0.70 0.50
C MET A 78 -1.37 -1.48 0.49
N LEU A 79 -1.35 -2.64 -0.20
CA LEU A 79 -0.18 -3.54 -0.24
C LEU A 79 0.99 -2.99 -1.03
N VAL A 80 0.73 -2.31 -2.16
CA VAL A 80 1.80 -1.84 -3.05
C VAL A 80 2.78 -0.90 -2.34
N TRP A 81 2.29 -0.06 -1.42
CA TRP A 81 3.13 0.84 -0.66
C TRP A 81 4.01 0.11 0.35
N VAL A 82 3.49 -0.93 0.99
CA VAL A 82 4.27 -1.75 1.93
C VAL A 82 5.34 -2.55 1.18
N VAL A 83 4.99 -3.17 0.05
CA VAL A 83 5.96 -3.89 -0.79
C VAL A 83 7.02 -2.92 -1.30
N ARG A 84 6.61 -1.75 -1.79
CA ARG A 84 7.53 -0.71 -2.28
C ARG A 84 8.49 -0.22 -1.20
N ALA A 85 8.02 -0.04 0.04
CA ALA A 85 8.86 0.40 1.15
C ALA A 85 9.93 -0.64 1.56
N ASN A 86 9.70 -1.91 1.25
CA ASN A 86 10.60 -3.01 1.63
C ASN A 86 11.53 -3.46 0.50
N TYR A 87 11.18 -3.18 -0.76
CA TYR A 87 11.95 -3.63 -1.92
C TYR A 87 12.26 -2.46 -2.86
N ASP A 88 13.54 -2.28 -3.17
CA ASP A 88 14.00 -1.30 -4.17
C ASP A 88 14.19 -1.99 -5.53
N GLU A 89 13.10 -2.57 -6.03
CA GLU A 89 13.07 -3.37 -7.26
C GLU A 89 12.33 -2.65 -8.39
N ARG A 90 12.37 -3.23 -9.58
CA ARG A 90 11.69 -2.69 -10.77
C ARG A 90 10.18 -2.60 -10.55
N PRO A 91 9.50 -1.55 -11.06
CA PRO A 91 8.06 -1.34 -10.86
C PRO A 91 7.19 -2.55 -11.21
N LEU A 92 7.49 -3.22 -12.32
CA LEU A 92 6.75 -4.41 -12.76
C LEU A 92 6.89 -5.59 -11.79
N TRP A 93 8.07 -5.74 -11.17
CA TRP A 93 8.30 -6.77 -10.16
C TRP A 93 7.45 -6.50 -8.91
N ILE A 94 7.40 -5.23 -8.46
CA ILE A 94 6.58 -4.81 -7.31
C ILE A 94 5.10 -5.09 -7.57
N VAL A 95 4.58 -4.73 -8.74
CA VAL A 95 3.20 -5.01 -9.14
C VAL A 95 2.90 -6.50 -9.13
N ARG A 96 3.76 -7.31 -9.75
CA ARG A 96 3.60 -8.77 -9.79
C ARG A 96 3.63 -9.38 -8.40
N THR A 97 4.58 -8.98 -7.57
CA THR A 97 4.72 -9.47 -6.18
C THR A 97 3.50 -9.10 -5.36
N THR A 98 3.02 -7.85 -5.47
CA THR A 98 1.80 -7.40 -4.77
C THR A 98 0.58 -8.22 -5.18
N LEU A 99 0.37 -8.45 -6.48
CA LEU A 99 -0.74 -9.28 -6.97
C LEU A 99 -0.61 -10.73 -6.49
N THR A 100 0.59 -11.29 -6.53
CA THR A 100 0.83 -12.65 -6.03
C THR A 100 0.51 -12.73 -4.53
N MET A 101 0.88 -11.72 -3.73
CA MET A 101 0.57 -11.68 -2.30
C MET A 101 -0.94 -11.61 -2.03
N ILE A 102 -1.70 -10.83 -2.81
CA ILE A 102 -3.15 -10.74 -2.69
C ILE A 102 -3.80 -12.13 -2.86
N VAL A 103 -3.36 -12.88 -3.87
CA VAL A 103 -3.92 -14.21 -4.17
C VAL A 103 -3.40 -15.28 -3.22
N ALA A 104 -2.10 -15.28 -2.95
CA ALA A 104 -1.46 -16.32 -2.14
C ALA A 104 -1.80 -16.24 -0.64
N ARG A 105 -2.24 -15.04 -0.17
CA ARG A 105 -2.50 -14.81 1.25
C ARG A 105 -3.85 -14.14 1.50
N PRO A 106 -4.95 -14.88 1.28
CA PRO A 106 -6.30 -14.31 1.35
C PRO A 106 -6.63 -13.76 2.74
N LEU A 107 -6.11 -14.35 3.82
CA LEU A 107 -6.32 -13.84 5.18
C LEU A 107 -5.74 -12.43 5.37
N CYS A 108 -4.51 -12.22 4.91
CA CYS A 108 -3.87 -10.89 4.96
C CYS A 108 -4.67 -9.86 4.14
N THR A 109 -5.11 -10.25 2.96
CA THR A 109 -5.93 -9.41 2.07
C THR A 109 -7.27 -9.05 2.70
N LEU A 110 -7.97 -10.02 3.29
CA LEU A 110 -9.25 -9.78 3.98
C LEU A 110 -9.09 -8.85 5.19
N LEU A 111 -8.04 -9.04 6.00
CA LEU A 111 -7.75 -8.14 7.13
C LEU A 111 -7.47 -6.71 6.65
N GLN A 112 -6.80 -6.54 5.53
CA GLN A 112 -6.53 -5.21 4.98
C GLN A 112 -7.78 -4.54 4.43
N ILE A 113 -8.63 -5.28 3.70
CA ILE A 113 -9.92 -4.76 3.24
C ILE A 113 -10.77 -4.37 4.45
N GLY A 114 -10.84 -5.21 5.47
CA GLY A 114 -11.56 -4.93 6.71
C GLY A 114 -11.04 -3.66 7.42
N LEU A 115 -9.72 -3.51 7.52
CA LEU A 115 -9.08 -2.32 8.07
C LEU A 115 -9.43 -1.06 7.27
N ALA A 116 -9.34 -1.13 5.93
CA ALA A 116 -9.64 0.00 5.06
C ALA A 116 -11.10 0.42 5.17
N LEU A 117 -12.03 -0.53 5.18
CA LEU A 117 -13.46 -0.25 5.37
C LEU A 117 -13.73 0.35 6.75
N LEU A 118 -13.11 -0.17 7.79
CA LEU A 118 -13.22 0.37 9.15
C LEU A 118 -12.68 1.80 9.24
N ALA A 119 -11.54 2.09 8.60
CA ALA A 119 -10.99 3.44 8.53
C ALA A 119 -11.93 4.41 7.80
N ILE A 120 -12.50 4.00 6.66
CA ILE A 120 -13.46 4.81 5.89
C ILE A 120 -14.70 5.08 6.74
N LEU A 121 -15.27 4.08 7.42
CA LEU A 121 -16.42 4.25 8.31
C LEU A 121 -16.10 5.15 9.49
N ALA A 122 -14.94 5.00 10.12
CA ALA A 122 -14.51 5.84 11.22
C ALA A 122 -14.36 7.31 10.79
N TRP A 123 -13.80 7.58 9.61
CA TRP A 123 -13.67 8.93 9.07
C TRP A 123 -15.02 9.54 8.67
N ALA A 124 -15.95 8.71 8.16
CA ALA A 124 -17.30 9.16 7.85
C ALA A 124 -18.09 9.57 9.11
N GLN A 125 -17.91 8.85 10.22
CA GLN A 125 -18.57 9.15 11.49
C GLN A 125 -17.88 10.29 12.26
N TRP A 126 -16.55 10.31 12.24
CA TRP A 126 -15.74 11.28 12.98
C TRP A 126 -14.68 11.92 12.06
N PRO A 127 -15.04 12.95 11.28
CA PRO A 127 -14.09 13.62 10.36
C PRO A 127 -12.85 14.17 11.05
N GLY A 128 -12.94 14.49 12.36
CA GLY A 128 -11.82 14.93 13.16
C GLY A 128 -10.70 13.89 13.29
N LEU A 129 -11.00 12.60 13.22
CA LEU A 129 -9.98 11.54 13.22
C LEU A 129 -9.08 11.62 11.99
N LEU A 130 -9.61 12.01 10.85
CA LEU A 130 -8.82 12.23 9.64
C LEU A 130 -7.81 13.36 9.83
N MET A 131 -8.20 14.43 10.53
CA MET A 131 -7.32 15.57 10.82
C MET A 131 -6.18 15.20 11.77
N VAL A 132 -6.46 14.37 12.78
CA VAL A 132 -5.48 14.00 13.83
C VAL A 132 -4.55 12.88 13.37
N PHE A 133 -5.10 11.82 12.83
CA PHE A 133 -4.34 10.61 12.47
C PHE A 133 -4.04 10.51 10.97
N GLY A 134 -4.83 11.21 10.13
CA GLY A 134 -4.69 11.17 8.68
C GLY A 134 -4.67 9.76 8.11
N MET A 135 -3.78 9.55 7.16
CA MET A 135 -3.50 8.23 6.57
C MET A 135 -2.45 7.42 7.35
N SER A 136 -1.77 8.01 8.34
CA SER A 136 -0.64 7.37 9.02
C SER A 136 -1.07 6.17 9.86
N LEU A 137 -2.19 6.26 10.58
CA LEU A 137 -2.69 5.16 11.39
C LEU A 137 -3.10 3.93 10.53
N PRO A 138 -3.93 4.06 9.49
CA PRO A 138 -4.25 2.93 8.60
C PRO A 138 -3.00 2.35 7.94
N MET A 139 -2.05 3.17 7.50
CA MET A 139 -0.81 2.69 6.89
C MET A 139 0.07 1.93 7.88
N PHE A 140 0.17 2.39 9.12
CA PHE A 140 0.86 1.67 10.19
C PHE A 140 0.22 0.31 10.47
N CYS A 141 -1.12 0.26 10.61
CA CYS A 141 -1.84 -0.99 10.81
C CYS A 141 -1.70 -1.93 9.60
N THR A 142 -1.71 -1.39 8.37
CA THR A 142 -1.45 -2.14 7.15
C THR A 142 -0.06 -2.79 7.19
N ALA A 143 0.97 -2.03 7.53
CA ALA A 143 2.32 -2.55 7.68
C ALA A 143 2.38 -3.65 8.75
N TRP A 144 1.76 -3.43 9.91
CA TRP A 144 1.68 -4.44 10.95
C TRP A 144 1.04 -5.74 10.46
N ILE A 145 -0.12 -5.68 9.79
CA ILE A 145 -0.80 -6.86 9.26
C ILE A 145 0.10 -7.60 8.27
N VAL A 146 0.78 -6.87 7.38
CA VAL A 146 1.68 -7.46 6.38
C VAL A 146 2.88 -8.12 7.06
N TYR A 147 3.48 -7.49 8.05
CA TYR A 147 4.61 -8.09 8.78
C TYR A 147 4.20 -9.29 9.62
N SER A 148 3.00 -9.29 10.20
CA SER A 148 2.52 -10.39 11.06
C SER A 148 2.01 -11.58 10.25
N PHE A 149 1.31 -11.35 9.14
CA PHE A 149 0.61 -12.39 8.38
C PHE A 149 1.13 -12.56 6.94
N GLY A 150 1.82 -11.56 6.41
CA GLY A 150 2.26 -11.54 5.01
C GLY A 150 3.46 -12.45 4.73
N ARG A 151 4.29 -12.79 5.72
CA ARG A 151 5.58 -13.51 5.57
C ARG A 151 6.31 -13.05 4.31
N ILE A 152 6.76 -11.81 4.33
CA ILE A 152 7.45 -11.21 3.18
C ILE A 152 8.77 -11.96 2.97
N PRO A 153 9.05 -12.50 1.78
CA PRO A 153 10.31 -13.21 1.51
C PRO A 153 11.50 -12.32 1.85
N GLY A 154 12.44 -12.85 2.67
CA GLY A 154 13.65 -12.13 3.08
C GLY A 154 13.50 -11.16 4.26
N ILE A 155 12.32 -11.01 4.85
CA ILE A 155 12.08 -10.17 6.04
C ILE A 155 11.62 -11.03 7.24
N ASP A 156 11.51 -12.33 7.07
CA ASP A 156 11.11 -13.22 8.16
C ASP A 156 12.11 -13.09 9.31
N ILE A 157 11.62 -12.73 10.50
CA ILE A 157 12.43 -12.51 11.71
C ILE A 157 13.19 -13.81 12.06
N HIS A 158 12.64 -14.97 11.70
CA HIS A 158 13.28 -16.28 11.89
C HIS A 158 14.48 -16.50 10.96
N ASP A 159 14.53 -15.86 9.78
CA ASP A 159 15.68 -15.95 8.87
C ASP A 159 16.87 -15.12 9.36
N ARG A 160 16.65 -14.16 10.27
CA ARG A 160 17.72 -13.35 10.89
C ARG A 160 18.52 -14.11 11.96
N GLU A 161 17.98 -15.20 12.48
CA GLU A 161 18.65 -16.05 13.49
C GLU A 161 19.57 -17.11 12.87
N GLN A 162 19.62 -17.24 11.53
CA GLN A 162 20.60 -18.10 10.87
C GLN A 162 21.87 -17.30 10.50
N PRO A 163 22.92 -17.34 11.33
CA PRO A 163 24.17 -16.68 11.01
C PRO A 163 24.88 -17.50 9.90
N GLY A 164 24.67 -17.16 8.66
CA GLY A 164 25.35 -17.85 7.55
C GLY A 164 24.86 -17.53 6.13
N ILE A 165 23.67 -16.99 5.95
CA ILE A 165 23.20 -16.64 4.62
C ILE A 165 23.68 -15.21 4.29
N ARG A 166 24.89 -15.12 3.73
CA ARG A 166 25.34 -13.91 3.05
C ARG A 166 24.51 -13.80 1.77
N TYR A 167 23.64 -12.81 1.69
CA TYR A 167 23.03 -12.42 0.43
C TYR A 167 24.16 -12.04 -0.51
N ALA A 168 24.44 -12.89 -1.50
CA ALA A 168 25.37 -12.59 -2.55
C ALA A 168 24.84 -11.38 -3.30
N LYS A 169 25.55 -10.25 -3.21
CA LYS A 169 25.39 -9.13 -4.12
C LYS A 169 25.74 -9.64 -5.52
N SER A 170 24.73 -9.81 -6.37
CA SER A 170 24.92 -9.92 -7.81
C SER A 170 24.55 -8.60 -8.44
#